data_507b1a6d1f689a75d076d6f34f1fcd75
#
_entry.id   507b1a6d1f689a75d076d6f34f1fcd75
#
_cell.length_a   1.000
_cell.length_b   1.000
_cell.length_c   1.000
_cell.angle_alpha   90.00
_cell.angle_beta   90.00
_cell.angle_gamma   90.00
#
_symmetry.space_group_name_H-M   'P 1'
#
loop_
_entity.id
_entity.type
_entity.pdbx_description
1 polymer ?
#
loop_
_entity_poly.entity_id
_entity_poly.type
_entity_poly.pdbx_seq_one_letter_code
_entity_poly.pdbx_strand_id
1 'polypeptide(L)'
;YMCAGIGNTLAKYGFNYINGQANTIYSTGFMEELPATQFDMKLHLTGSFLELYVNSIKVLSSAIPFLVNRTHTGILVKSRRKVTISGFKTDYMRPEVFVISQFGGDYDVLHDEVIKPVCTKLHYDPIRGDEVASCSMILSDIITSIQNAAVIIADITPDNPNVFYEIGYAHALKKPTILLCDKALRDRLP
;
A
#
# COMPACT_ATOMS: atom_id res chain seq x y z
N TYR A 1 -2.89 8.64 -14.26
CA TYR A 1 -1.84 8.95 -13.28
C TYR A 1 -2.46 9.42 -11.97
N MET A 2 -1.70 9.31 -10.89
CA MET A 2 -2.09 9.73 -9.55
C MET A 2 -1.32 11.00 -9.18
N CYS A 3 -1.98 11.94 -8.54
CA CYS A 3 -1.40 13.17 -8.05
C CYS A 3 -1.70 13.32 -6.55
N ALA A 4 -0.69 13.72 -5.81
CA ALA A 4 -0.86 14.18 -4.44
C ALA A 4 -0.26 15.57 -4.32
N GLY A 5 -0.90 16.46 -3.60
CA GLY A 5 -0.39 17.81 -3.55
C GLY A 5 -1.20 18.80 -2.75
N ILE A 6 -0.79 20.05 -2.88
CA ILE A 6 -1.33 21.23 -2.23
C ILE A 6 -2.10 22.06 -3.25
N GLY A 7 -3.21 22.66 -2.85
CA GLY A 7 -3.98 23.57 -3.69
C GLY A 7 -4.91 22.87 -4.67
N ASN A 8 -5.56 21.80 -4.24
CA ASN A 8 -6.64 21.18 -4.99
C ASN A 8 -7.82 22.15 -5.11
N THR A 9 -8.65 21.98 -6.16
CA THR A 9 -9.81 22.87 -6.45
C THR A 9 -10.85 22.91 -5.33
N LEU A 10 -10.92 21.90 -4.47
CA LEU A 10 -11.92 21.79 -3.40
C LEU A 10 -11.34 21.84 -1.98
N ALA A 11 -10.01 21.66 -1.83
CA ALA A 11 -9.37 21.58 -0.52
C ALA A 11 -7.90 21.96 -0.60
N LYS A 12 -7.31 22.26 0.58
CA LYS A 12 -5.90 22.64 0.68
C LYS A 12 -4.95 21.50 0.30
N TYR A 13 -5.28 20.28 0.69
CA TYR A 13 -4.51 19.08 0.40
C TYR A 13 -5.39 18.02 -0.27
N GLY A 14 -4.85 17.28 -1.22
CA GLY A 14 -5.64 16.28 -1.91
C GLY A 14 -4.85 15.19 -2.59
N PHE A 15 -5.48 14.01 -2.67
CA PHE A 15 -5.09 12.90 -3.53
C PHE A 15 -6.11 12.77 -4.65
N ASN A 16 -5.62 12.76 -5.88
CA ASN A 16 -6.45 12.66 -7.07
C ASN A 16 -5.95 11.55 -7.97
N TYR A 17 -6.86 10.85 -8.58
CA TYR A 17 -6.59 9.92 -9.67
C TYR A 17 -7.14 10.52 -10.97
N ILE A 18 -6.32 10.52 -12.02
CA ILE A 18 -6.69 11.11 -13.31
C ILE A 18 -6.70 10.00 -14.37
N ASN A 19 -7.90 9.71 -14.85
CA ASN A 19 -8.17 8.81 -15.95
C ASN A 19 -9.16 9.50 -16.90
N GLY A 20 -8.63 10.39 -17.77
CA GLY A 20 -9.44 11.30 -18.59
C GLY A 20 -10.05 12.46 -17.80
N GLN A 21 -10.60 12.20 -16.63
CA GLN A 21 -11.12 13.19 -15.69
C GLN A 21 -10.41 13.08 -14.34
N ALA A 22 -10.33 14.18 -13.60
CA ALA A 22 -9.77 14.21 -12.26
C ALA A 22 -10.81 13.71 -11.25
N ASN A 23 -10.50 12.60 -10.58
CA ASN A 23 -11.30 12.06 -9.49
C ASN A 23 -10.55 12.25 -8.18
N THR A 24 -11.19 12.90 -7.21
CA THR A 24 -10.61 13.07 -5.87
C THR A 24 -10.78 11.78 -5.09
N ILE A 25 -9.67 11.18 -4.66
CA ILE A 25 -9.67 10.00 -3.78
C ILE A 25 -9.94 10.46 -2.36
N TYR A 26 -9.19 11.48 -1.93
CA TYR A 26 -9.32 12.07 -0.61
C TYR A 26 -8.84 13.52 -0.61
N SER A 27 -9.49 14.37 0.18
CA SER A 27 -9.08 15.76 0.33
C SER A 27 -9.39 16.27 1.73
N THR A 28 -8.58 17.22 2.21
CA THR A 28 -8.74 17.82 3.55
C THR A 28 -8.19 19.24 3.58
N GLY A 29 -8.61 19.99 4.61
CA GLY A 29 -8.21 21.37 4.84
C GLY A 29 -9.01 22.37 4.01
N PHE A 30 -9.17 23.58 4.55
CA PHE A 30 -9.84 24.68 3.87
C PHE A 30 -8.91 25.36 2.86
N MET A 31 -9.46 25.84 1.75
CA MET A 31 -8.77 26.66 0.77
C MET A 31 -8.56 28.08 1.31
N GLU A 32 -7.71 28.20 2.30
CA GLU A 32 -7.10 29.48 2.62
C GLU A 32 -5.90 29.74 1.70
N GLU A 33 -5.49 31.00 1.54
CA GLU A 33 -4.28 31.30 0.78
C GLU A 33 -3.10 30.46 1.33
N LEU A 34 -2.35 29.85 0.41
CA LEU A 34 -1.18 29.07 0.79
C LEU A 34 -0.28 29.94 1.66
N PRO A 35 -0.04 29.60 2.92
CA PRO A 35 0.86 30.36 3.75
C PRO A 35 2.26 30.19 3.17
N ALA A 36 3.02 31.22 3.25
CA ALA A 36 4.44 31.23 3.01
C ALA A 36 4.92 30.98 1.57
N THR A 37 6.03 31.56 1.32
CA THR A 37 6.76 31.54 0.06
C THR A 37 7.54 30.24 -0.15
N GLN A 38 7.70 29.41 0.89
CA GLN A 38 8.48 28.16 0.84
C GLN A 38 7.91 27.08 1.76
N PHE A 39 7.89 25.85 1.28
CA PHE A 39 7.53 24.67 2.06
C PHE A 39 8.21 23.41 1.50
N ASP A 40 8.45 22.45 2.37
CA ASP A 40 8.93 21.12 2.02
C ASP A 40 7.75 20.16 1.84
N MET A 41 7.80 19.34 0.81
CA MET A 41 6.81 18.28 0.58
C MET A 41 7.48 16.92 0.55
N LYS A 42 6.90 15.95 1.28
CA LYS A 42 7.26 14.54 1.17
C LYS A 42 6.00 13.73 0.89
N LEU A 43 6.07 12.93 -0.15
CA LEU A 43 5.05 11.93 -0.45
C LEU A 43 5.62 10.56 -0.13
N HIS A 44 4.90 9.78 0.68
CA HIS A 44 5.29 8.45 1.09
C HIS A 44 4.20 7.45 0.71
N LEU A 45 4.58 6.45 -0.05
CA LEU A 45 3.71 5.34 -0.43
C LEU A 45 4.25 4.07 0.22
N THR A 46 3.47 3.51 1.16
CA THR A 46 3.78 2.25 1.82
C THR A 46 2.65 1.28 1.58
N GLY A 47 2.92 0.22 0.85
CA GLY A 47 1.88 -0.71 0.43
C GLY A 47 0.78 0.00 -0.36
N SER A 48 -0.43 -0.02 0.16
CA SER A 48 -1.60 0.67 -0.41
C SER A 48 -1.95 1.97 0.32
N PHE A 49 -1.09 2.47 1.21
CA PHE A 49 -1.30 3.74 1.90
C PHE A 49 -0.41 4.84 1.32
N LEU A 50 -1.04 5.95 1.00
CA LEU A 50 -0.38 7.17 0.55
C LEU A 50 -0.46 8.22 1.64
N GLU A 51 0.68 8.81 1.98
CA GLU A 51 0.81 9.85 2.99
C GLU A 51 1.47 11.08 2.38
N LEU A 52 0.91 12.25 2.67
CA LEU A 52 1.48 13.54 2.30
C LEU A 52 1.93 14.28 3.56
N TYR A 53 3.17 14.71 3.55
CA TYR A 53 3.77 15.56 4.58
C TYR A 53 4.08 16.92 3.98
N VAL A 54 3.82 17.96 4.76
CA VAL A 54 4.19 19.34 4.46
C VAL A 54 4.91 19.91 5.68
N ASN A 55 6.14 20.41 5.48
CA ASN A 55 7.02 20.86 6.57
C ASN A 55 7.12 19.82 7.70
N SER A 56 7.32 18.56 7.34
CA SER A 56 7.41 17.39 8.24
C SER A 56 6.11 17.05 9.01
N ILE A 57 5.02 17.75 8.78
CA ILE A 57 3.71 17.46 9.38
C ILE A 57 2.92 16.58 8.40
N LYS A 58 2.43 15.43 8.87
CA LYS A 58 1.53 14.60 8.09
C LYS A 58 0.17 15.29 7.97
N VAL A 59 -0.13 15.78 6.77
CA VAL A 59 -1.35 16.54 6.49
C VAL A 59 -2.45 15.70 5.88
N LEU A 60 -2.10 14.52 5.32
CA LEU A 60 -3.07 13.67 4.65
C LEU A 60 -2.56 12.22 4.61
N SER A 61 -3.45 11.27 4.87
CA SER A 61 -3.20 9.84 4.73
C SER A 61 -4.46 9.16 4.21
N SER A 62 -4.33 8.30 3.21
CA SER A 62 -5.46 7.56 2.64
C SER A 62 -5.03 6.26 2.00
N ALA A 63 -5.90 5.25 2.09
CA ALA A 63 -5.75 4.04 1.30
C ALA A 63 -5.98 4.34 -0.18
N ILE A 64 -5.18 3.71 -1.04
CA ILE A 64 -5.35 3.74 -2.49
C ILE A 64 -6.09 2.46 -2.90
N PRO A 65 -7.23 2.56 -3.59
CA PRO A 65 -8.04 1.40 -3.96
C PRO A 65 -7.51 0.64 -5.20
N PHE A 66 -6.26 0.87 -5.59
CA PHE A 66 -5.62 0.23 -6.74
C PHE A 66 -4.11 0.13 -6.54
N LEU A 67 -3.50 -0.82 -7.25
CA LEU A 67 -2.05 -0.97 -7.26
C LEU A 67 -1.40 0.15 -8.08
N VAL A 68 -0.39 0.78 -7.49
CA VAL A 68 0.47 1.71 -8.21
C VAL A 68 1.57 0.90 -8.88
N ASN A 69 1.41 0.66 -10.17
CA ASN A 69 2.47 0.05 -10.95
C ASN A 69 3.69 0.97 -11.03
N ARG A 70 4.86 0.40 -11.31
CA ARG A 70 6.08 1.17 -11.56
C ARG A 70 5.83 2.23 -12.63
N THR A 71 5.89 3.48 -12.24
CA THR A 71 5.64 4.62 -13.11
C THR A 71 6.71 5.67 -12.91
N HIS A 72 6.82 6.55 -13.86
CA HIS A 72 7.68 7.72 -13.70
C HIS A 72 7.10 8.65 -12.64
N THR A 73 7.94 9.03 -11.69
CA THR A 73 7.61 10.04 -10.69
C THR A 73 7.97 11.41 -11.23
N GLY A 74 7.11 12.37 -11.01
CA GLY A 74 7.35 13.73 -11.50
C GLY A 74 6.59 14.76 -10.67
N ILE A 75 6.81 16.02 -10.99
CA ILE A 75 6.16 17.15 -10.35
C ILE A 75 5.29 17.86 -11.37
N LEU A 76 4.02 18.04 -11.03
CA LEU A 76 3.08 18.86 -11.79
C LEU A 76 2.85 20.18 -11.04
N VAL A 77 3.13 21.29 -11.69
CA VAL A 77 2.87 22.62 -11.15
C VAL A 77 1.88 23.36 -12.03
N LYS A 78 0.81 23.85 -11.41
CA LYS A 78 -0.13 24.79 -12.06
C LYS A 78 -0.20 26.05 -11.20
N SER A 79 0.39 27.14 -11.69
CA SER A 79 0.47 28.40 -10.96
C SER A 79 0.42 29.58 -11.91
N ARG A 80 -0.12 30.71 -11.44
CA ARG A 80 -0.03 32.02 -12.11
C ARG A 80 1.25 32.77 -11.76
N ARG A 81 1.98 32.33 -10.74
CA ARG A 81 3.24 32.94 -10.26
C ARG A 81 4.39 31.98 -10.56
N LYS A 82 5.61 32.53 -10.60
CA LYS A 82 6.82 31.72 -10.72
C LYS A 82 6.95 30.80 -9.51
N VAL A 83 7.16 29.52 -9.77
CA VAL A 83 7.44 28.50 -8.74
C VAL A 83 8.84 27.95 -9.00
N THR A 84 9.64 27.88 -7.97
CA THR A 84 10.97 27.25 -8.00
C THR A 84 10.92 25.96 -7.20
N ILE A 85 11.41 24.88 -7.78
CA ILE A 85 11.50 23.58 -7.12
C ILE A 85 12.98 23.25 -6.96
N SER A 86 13.36 22.81 -5.76
CA SER A 86 14.73 22.40 -5.46
C SER A 86 14.71 21.12 -4.61
N GLY A 87 15.79 20.35 -4.66
CA GLY A 87 15.97 19.17 -3.83
C GLY A 87 15.03 18.01 -4.14
N PHE A 88 14.50 17.92 -5.39
CA PHE A 88 13.67 16.78 -5.77
C PHE A 88 14.46 15.48 -5.71
N LYS A 89 13.99 14.54 -4.91
CA LYS A 89 14.57 13.20 -4.75
C LYS A 89 13.45 12.17 -4.76
N THR A 90 13.76 11.01 -5.26
CA THR A 90 12.88 9.84 -5.19
C THR A 90 13.68 8.66 -4.65
N ASP A 91 13.18 8.07 -3.57
CA ASP A 91 13.69 6.82 -3.03
C ASP A 91 12.69 5.70 -3.39
N TYR A 92 13.20 4.55 -3.73
CA TYR A 92 12.39 3.41 -4.10
C TYR A 92 12.73 2.23 -3.19
N MET A 93 11.71 1.72 -2.50
CA MET A 93 11.75 0.41 -1.85
C MET A 93 10.94 -0.59 -2.66
N ARG A 94 11.31 -1.85 -2.64
CA ARG A 94 10.49 -2.90 -3.24
C ARG A 94 9.19 -3.00 -2.45
N PRO A 95 8.04 -3.06 -3.12
CA PRO A 95 6.79 -3.25 -2.42
C PRO A 95 6.73 -4.66 -1.82
N GLU A 96 6.24 -4.75 -0.59
CA GLU A 96 6.08 -6.00 0.13
C GLU A 96 4.79 -6.71 -0.29
N VAL A 97 4.85 -8.03 -0.34
CA VAL A 97 3.70 -8.93 -0.44
C VAL A 97 3.63 -9.72 0.87
N PHE A 98 2.57 -9.57 1.62
CA PHE A 98 2.38 -10.36 2.82
C PHE A 98 1.62 -11.65 2.49
N VAL A 99 2.22 -12.79 2.86
CA VAL A 99 1.69 -14.12 2.59
C VAL A 99 1.03 -14.66 3.86
N ILE A 100 -0.26 -14.86 3.79
CA ILE A 100 -1.09 -15.46 4.82
C ILE A 100 -1.29 -16.93 4.47
N SER A 101 -0.69 -17.83 5.21
CA SER A 101 -0.82 -19.28 5.00
C SER A 101 -0.59 -20.03 6.31
N GLN A 102 -1.00 -21.27 6.34
CA GLN A 102 -0.54 -22.21 7.35
C GLN A 102 0.95 -22.50 7.13
N PHE A 103 1.65 -22.93 8.18
CA PHE A 103 3.07 -23.27 8.13
C PHE A 103 3.27 -24.78 8.12
N GLY A 104 4.37 -25.22 7.53
CA GLY A 104 4.78 -26.62 7.47
C GLY A 104 4.31 -27.37 6.21
N GLY A 105 5.08 -28.41 5.85
CA GLY A 105 4.72 -29.35 4.77
C GLY A 105 4.51 -28.67 3.41
N ASP A 106 3.40 -28.97 2.76
CA ASP A 106 3.08 -28.51 1.41
C ASP A 106 2.91 -26.97 1.33
N TYR A 107 2.58 -26.30 2.46
CA TYR A 107 2.46 -24.84 2.50
C TYR A 107 3.82 -24.15 2.39
N ASP A 108 4.87 -24.75 2.96
CA ASP A 108 6.24 -24.24 2.81
C ASP A 108 6.72 -24.43 1.38
N VAL A 109 6.42 -25.57 0.75
CA VAL A 109 6.71 -25.81 -0.67
C VAL A 109 6.02 -24.79 -1.56
N LEU A 110 4.74 -24.52 -1.33
CA LEU A 110 3.99 -23.48 -2.07
C LEU A 110 4.64 -22.10 -1.92
N HIS A 111 5.03 -21.75 -0.69
CA HIS A 111 5.68 -20.47 -0.43
C HIS A 111 7.03 -20.38 -1.12
N ASP A 112 7.92 -21.34 -0.91
CA ASP A 112 9.33 -21.26 -1.31
C ASP A 112 9.53 -21.53 -2.81
N GLU A 113 8.76 -22.45 -3.39
CA GLU A 113 8.95 -22.86 -4.79
C GLU A 113 8.03 -22.11 -5.77
N VAL A 114 6.94 -21.52 -5.30
CA VAL A 114 5.97 -20.85 -6.17
C VAL A 114 5.84 -19.37 -5.84
N ILE A 115 5.39 -19.02 -4.63
CA ILE A 115 5.05 -17.62 -4.29
C ILE A 115 6.31 -16.75 -4.31
N LYS A 116 7.35 -17.16 -3.59
CA LYS A 116 8.59 -16.39 -3.44
C LYS A 116 9.31 -16.14 -4.78
N PRO A 117 9.50 -17.13 -5.66
CA PRO A 117 10.10 -16.90 -6.98
C PRO A 117 9.26 -15.98 -7.87
N VAL A 118 7.92 -16.13 -7.87
CA VAL A 118 7.04 -15.27 -8.67
C VAL A 118 7.08 -13.83 -8.18
N CYS A 119 6.97 -13.61 -6.88
CA CYS A 119 7.06 -12.27 -6.28
C CYS A 119 8.41 -11.61 -6.61
N THR A 120 9.51 -12.33 -6.42
CA THR A 120 10.87 -11.85 -6.71
C THR A 120 11.05 -11.49 -8.19
N LYS A 121 10.54 -12.32 -9.11
CA LYS A 121 10.56 -12.05 -10.55
C LYS A 121 9.78 -10.78 -10.92
N LEU A 122 8.71 -10.50 -10.20
CA LEU A 122 7.88 -9.30 -10.36
C LEU A 122 8.41 -8.11 -9.54
N HIS A 123 9.55 -8.27 -8.87
CA HIS A 123 10.18 -7.26 -8.03
C HIS A 123 9.37 -6.85 -6.80
N TYR A 124 8.66 -7.80 -6.21
CA TYR A 124 8.07 -7.71 -4.89
C TYR A 124 8.92 -8.46 -3.88
N ASP A 125 8.87 -8.04 -2.62
CA ASP A 125 9.49 -8.73 -1.49
C ASP A 125 8.39 -9.51 -0.74
N PRO A 126 8.32 -10.85 -0.89
CA PRO A 126 7.36 -11.66 -0.15
C PRO A 126 7.83 -11.81 1.31
N ILE A 127 6.89 -11.62 2.23
CA ILE A 127 7.10 -11.77 3.67
C ILE A 127 5.99 -12.67 4.19
N ARG A 128 6.33 -13.70 4.95
CA ARG A 128 5.38 -14.60 5.60
C ARG A 128 5.39 -14.38 7.12
N GLY A 129 4.28 -14.69 7.79
CA GLY A 129 4.09 -14.39 9.21
C GLY A 129 5.13 -15.04 10.14
N ASP A 130 5.65 -16.23 9.81
CA ASP A 130 6.70 -16.90 10.57
C ASP A 130 8.09 -16.25 10.42
N GLU A 131 8.34 -15.56 9.33
CA GLU A 131 9.59 -14.82 9.11
C GLU A 131 9.64 -13.52 9.94
N VAL A 132 8.48 -12.98 10.31
CA VAL A 132 8.32 -11.69 11.02
C VAL A 132 8.17 -11.88 12.53
N ALA A 133 7.61 -13.01 12.96
CA ALA A 133 7.27 -13.24 14.35
C ALA A 133 8.49 -13.52 15.24
N SER A 134 8.98 -12.48 15.89
CA SER A 134 9.83 -12.67 17.08
C SER A 134 8.97 -13.12 18.26
N CYS A 135 9.49 -14.03 19.07
CA CYS A 135 8.80 -14.89 20.07
C CYS A 135 7.78 -14.27 21.07
N SER A 136 7.39 -13.02 20.98
CA SER A 136 6.50 -12.42 22.00
C SER A 136 5.47 -11.39 21.51
N MET A 137 5.45 -10.97 20.25
CA MET A 137 4.49 -9.95 19.76
C MET A 137 3.87 -10.29 18.40
N ILE A 138 3.44 -11.52 18.23
CA ILE A 138 2.99 -12.08 16.96
C ILE A 138 1.87 -11.25 16.30
N LEU A 139 0.87 -10.80 17.04
CA LEU A 139 -0.30 -10.14 16.46
C LEU A 139 -0.01 -8.72 15.98
N SER A 140 0.77 -7.93 16.71
CA SER A 140 1.13 -6.55 16.32
C SER A 140 2.01 -6.53 15.07
N ASP A 141 2.89 -7.52 14.94
CA ASP A 141 3.82 -7.62 13.81
C ASP A 141 3.07 -8.04 12.54
N ILE A 142 2.14 -8.99 12.65
CA ILE A 142 1.24 -9.39 11.57
C ILE A 142 0.38 -8.20 11.10
N ILE A 143 -0.23 -7.48 12.04
CA ILE A 143 -1.03 -6.28 11.74
C ILE A 143 -0.19 -5.25 10.97
N THR A 144 1.04 -4.99 11.44
CA THR A 144 1.96 -4.05 10.79
C THR A 144 2.34 -4.53 9.39
N SER A 145 2.64 -5.81 9.22
CA SER A 145 2.96 -6.40 7.92
C SER A 145 1.80 -6.31 6.95
N ILE A 146 0.57 -6.61 7.39
CA ILE A 146 -0.63 -6.41 6.56
C ILE A 146 -0.81 -4.94 6.19
N GLN A 147 -0.59 -4.01 7.12
CA GLN A 147 -0.68 -2.57 6.85
C GLN A 147 0.35 -2.10 5.83
N ASN A 148 1.56 -2.60 5.89
CA ASN A 148 2.66 -2.20 5.01
C ASN A 148 2.62 -2.89 3.64
N ALA A 149 2.04 -4.07 3.56
CA ALA A 149 1.97 -4.84 2.32
C ALA A 149 1.26 -4.07 1.19
N ALA A 150 1.79 -4.16 -0.01
CA ALA A 150 1.15 -3.69 -1.23
C ALA A 150 0.05 -4.64 -1.71
N VAL A 151 0.27 -5.94 -1.52
CA VAL A 151 -0.63 -7.04 -1.90
C VAL A 151 -0.62 -8.08 -0.80
N ILE A 152 -1.76 -8.71 -0.59
CA ILE A 152 -1.89 -9.90 0.25
C ILE A 152 -2.06 -11.12 -0.65
N ILE A 153 -1.35 -12.20 -0.36
CA ILE A 153 -1.60 -13.52 -0.92
C ILE A 153 -2.03 -14.42 0.23
N ALA A 154 -3.21 -14.99 0.16
CA ALA A 154 -3.75 -15.81 1.24
C ALA A 154 -4.14 -17.20 0.73
N ASP A 155 -3.61 -18.24 1.35
CA ASP A 155 -4.02 -19.62 1.11
C ASP A 155 -5.14 -20.00 2.06
N ILE A 156 -6.34 -20.18 1.49
CA ILE A 156 -7.56 -20.56 2.21
C ILE A 156 -7.83 -22.06 2.18
N THR A 157 -6.89 -22.87 1.69
CA THR A 157 -7.02 -24.33 1.61
C THR A 157 -7.30 -24.97 2.96
N PRO A 158 -6.55 -24.63 4.03
CA PRO A 158 -6.86 -25.13 5.35
C PRO A 158 -8.00 -24.31 5.98
N ASP A 159 -8.93 -24.98 6.65
CA ASP A 159 -9.92 -24.32 7.50
C ASP A 159 -9.24 -23.82 8.79
N ASN A 160 -8.51 -22.71 8.66
CA ASN A 160 -7.75 -22.08 9.72
C ASN A 160 -8.35 -20.73 10.10
N PRO A 161 -8.94 -20.59 11.30
CA PRO A 161 -9.56 -19.35 11.75
C PRO A 161 -8.62 -18.14 11.75
N ASN A 162 -7.32 -18.33 11.99
CA ASN A 162 -6.34 -17.24 11.99
C ASN A 162 -6.18 -16.66 10.58
N VAL A 163 -6.10 -17.53 9.56
CA VAL A 163 -6.04 -17.12 8.15
C VAL A 163 -7.25 -16.25 7.79
N PHE A 164 -8.45 -16.69 8.16
CA PHE A 164 -9.67 -15.91 7.89
C PHE A 164 -9.75 -14.59 8.66
N TYR A 165 -9.24 -14.55 9.91
CA TYR A 165 -9.14 -13.31 10.69
C TYR A 165 -8.22 -12.30 9.98
N GLU A 166 -7.04 -12.74 9.55
CA GLU A 166 -6.05 -11.90 8.86
C GLU A 166 -6.58 -11.38 7.50
N ILE A 167 -7.27 -12.25 6.74
CA ILE A 167 -7.95 -11.86 5.49
C ILE A 167 -9.03 -10.81 5.77
N GLY A 168 -9.86 -11.01 6.81
CA GLY A 168 -10.88 -10.05 7.20
C GLY A 168 -10.28 -8.68 7.55
N TYR A 169 -9.15 -8.66 8.25
CA TYR A 169 -8.43 -7.44 8.56
C TYR A 169 -7.86 -6.78 7.30
N ALA A 170 -7.26 -7.55 6.40
CA ALA A 170 -6.76 -7.06 5.12
C ALA A 170 -7.88 -6.43 4.26
N HIS A 171 -9.05 -7.07 4.20
CA HIS A 171 -10.23 -6.55 3.50
C HIS A 171 -10.78 -5.27 4.14
N ALA A 172 -10.80 -5.18 5.47
CA ALA A 172 -11.21 -3.97 6.18
C ALA A 172 -10.30 -2.77 5.82
N LEU A 173 -9.02 -3.03 5.59
CA LEU A 173 -8.04 -2.06 5.11
C LEU A 173 -8.07 -1.84 3.59
N LYS A 174 -8.99 -2.50 2.88
CA LYS A 174 -9.10 -2.46 1.41
C LYS A 174 -7.81 -2.87 0.69
N LYS A 175 -7.07 -3.83 1.27
CA LYS A 175 -5.86 -4.37 0.65
C LYS A 175 -6.22 -5.21 -0.57
N PRO A 176 -5.49 -5.05 -1.69
CA PRO A 176 -5.58 -6.00 -2.79
C PRO A 176 -5.21 -7.39 -2.29
N THR A 177 -6.13 -8.35 -2.41
CA THR A 177 -5.96 -9.71 -1.87
C THR A 177 -6.16 -10.74 -2.97
N ILE A 178 -5.21 -11.65 -3.09
CA ILE A 178 -5.27 -12.84 -3.96
C ILE A 178 -5.52 -14.04 -3.05
N LEU A 179 -6.62 -14.73 -3.29
CA LEU A 179 -6.94 -15.97 -2.58
C LEU A 179 -6.47 -17.17 -3.38
N LEU A 180 -5.74 -18.05 -2.74
CA LEU A 180 -5.31 -19.34 -3.27
C LEU A 180 -6.11 -20.44 -2.58
N CYS A 181 -6.43 -21.50 -3.33
CA CYS A 181 -7.10 -22.66 -2.81
C CYS A 181 -6.69 -23.91 -3.60
N ASP A 182 -6.41 -25.01 -2.91
CA ASP A 182 -6.23 -26.30 -3.56
C ASP A 182 -7.54 -26.73 -4.23
N LYS A 183 -7.47 -26.99 -5.52
CA LYS A 183 -8.62 -27.42 -6.32
C LYS A 183 -9.27 -28.70 -5.78
N ALA A 184 -8.48 -29.61 -5.21
CA ALA A 184 -8.97 -30.86 -4.65
C ALA A 184 -9.79 -30.68 -3.35
N LEU A 185 -9.60 -29.57 -2.66
CA LEU A 185 -10.26 -29.27 -1.39
C LEU A 185 -11.30 -28.15 -1.48
N ARG A 186 -11.48 -27.58 -2.67
CA ARG A 186 -12.38 -26.45 -2.92
C ARG A 186 -13.80 -26.64 -2.38
N ASP A 187 -14.35 -27.85 -2.52
CA ASP A 187 -15.74 -28.16 -2.12
C ASP A 187 -15.92 -28.28 -0.60
N ARG A 188 -14.83 -28.17 0.17
CA ARG A 188 -14.82 -28.19 1.66
C ARG A 188 -14.65 -26.82 2.29
N LEU A 189 -14.54 -25.79 1.47
CA LEU A 189 -14.45 -24.42 1.97
C LEU A 189 -15.80 -23.96 2.53
N PRO A 190 -15.81 -23.16 3.62
CA PRO A 190 -17.03 -22.63 4.19
C PRO A 190 -17.78 -21.66 3.27
#